data_975193981d24ef0c9074a1624e4d4796
#
_entry.id   975193981d24ef0c9074a1624e4d4796
#
_cell.length_a   1.000
_cell.length_b   1.000
_cell.length_c   1.000
_cell.angle_alpha   90.00
_cell.angle_beta   90.00
_cell.angle_gamma   90.00
#
_symmetry.space_group_name_H-M   'P 1'
#
loop_
_entity.id
_entity.type
_entity.pdbx_description
1 polymer ?
#
loop_
_entity_poly.entity_id
_entity_poly.type
_entity_poly.pdbx_seq_one_letter_code
_entity_poly.pdbx_strand_id
1 'polypeptide(L)'
;DFSEEFTYAHRCSDRAIRFLDQYKEEDFFLTVSYDEPHGPSLCPAPYNTMYRGFKFEPSAKFTDDLKNKPLMQQLWAGDKLTADEKQINQSSEGLALFLGCNSFVDYEMGRVLDVIKEKMPNAMVIYTSDHGDMLGAHRLFSKNAAIYDEVTNIPLIIKGGEKGKVITTPASHIDITPTVMDYFGLRIPKLLEGKSMLPQIYDTTIKINSEVYTE
;
A
#
# COMPACT_ATOMS: atom_id res chain seq x y z
N ASP A 1 -18.16 -19.21 -1.42
CA ASP A 1 -16.73 -19.43 -1.70
C ASP A 1 -16.49 -19.43 -3.20
N PHE A 2 -15.40 -18.83 -3.61
CA PHE A 2 -14.90 -18.83 -4.98
C PHE A 2 -13.40 -19.21 -4.95
N SER A 3 -12.93 -19.79 -6.06
CA SER A 3 -11.51 -20.17 -6.20
C SER A 3 -10.64 -18.91 -6.36
N GLU A 4 -9.41 -18.96 -5.88
CA GLU A 4 -8.42 -17.89 -6.01
C GLU A 4 -8.18 -17.48 -7.48
N GLU A 5 -8.28 -18.43 -8.42
CA GLU A 5 -8.13 -18.20 -9.87
C GLU A 5 -9.10 -17.14 -10.43
N PHE A 6 -10.23 -16.91 -9.76
CA PHE A 6 -11.22 -15.90 -10.16
C PHE A 6 -10.94 -14.51 -9.57
N THR A 7 -9.94 -14.40 -8.68
CA THR A 7 -9.58 -13.11 -8.08
C THR A 7 -8.77 -12.25 -9.04
N TYR A 8 -8.80 -10.95 -8.80
CA TYR A 8 -7.96 -10.02 -9.55
C TYR A 8 -6.48 -10.23 -9.21
N ALA A 9 -6.16 -10.35 -7.91
CA ALA A 9 -4.79 -10.53 -7.45
C ALA A 9 -4.12 -11.76 -8.05
N HIS A 10 -4.77 -12.93 -8.02
CA HIS A 10 -4.20 -14.15 -8.60
C HIS A 10 -3.89 -13.99 -10.09
N ARG A 11 -4.81 -13.42 -10.85
CA ARG A 11 -4.60 -13.18 -12.28
C ARG A 11 -3.51 -12.16 -12.58
N CYS A 12 -3.35 -11.14 -11.71
CA CYS A 12 -2.24 -10.20 -11.81
C CYS A 12 -0.91 -10.90 -11.57
N SER A 13 -0.80 -11.70 -10.51
CA SER A 13 0.40 -12.48 -10.20
C SER A 13 0.77 -13.43 -11.34
N ASP A 14 -0.19 -14.18 -11.88
CA ASP A 14 0.05 -15.10 -12.99
C ASP A 14 0.55 -14.39 -14.26
N ARG A 15 0.03 -13.20 -14.55
CA ARG A 15 0.50 -12.40 -15.69
C ARG A 15 1.90 -11.86 -15.44
N ALA A 16 2.16 -11.37 -14.23
CA ALA A 16 3.48 -10.89 -13.84
C ALA A 16 4.52 -12.01 -13.94
N ILE A 17 4.23 -13.20 -13.40
CA ILE A 17 5.12 -14.37 -13.45
C ILE A 17 5.42 -14.76 -14.91
N ARG A 18 4.41 -14.82 -15.77
CA ARG A 18 4.63 -15.12 -17.20
C ARG A 18 5.49 -14.05 -17.89
N PHE A 19 5.28 -12.79 -17.59
CA PHE A 19 6.10 -11.69 -18.11
C PHE A 19 7.55 -11.84 -17.64
N LEU A 20 7.77 -12.08 -16.35
CA LEU A 20 9.11 -12.27 -15.78
C LEU A 20 9.83 -13.46 -16.40
N ASP A 21 9.14 -14.59 -16.64
CA ASP A 21 9.71 -15.75 -17.30
C ASP A 21 10.14 -15.47 -18.73
N GLN A 22 9.35 -14.67 -19.45
CA GLN A 22 9.61 -14.34 -20.86
C GLN A 22 10.76 -13.34 -21.01
N TYR A 23 10.88 -12.35 -20.13
CA TYR A 23 11.78 -11.20 -20.29
C TYR A 23 12.92 -11.16 -19.26
N LYS A 24 13.20 -12.25 -18.57
CA LYS A 24 14.21 -12.32 -17.48
C LYS A 24 15.63 -11.93 -17.88
N GLU A 25 15.97 -12.00 -19.17
CA GLU A 25 17.28 -11.65 -19.73
C GLU A 25 17.32 -10.22 -20.33
N GLU A 26 16.22 -9.50 -20.24
CA GLU A 26 16.08 -8.16 -20.82
C GLU A 26 15.96 -7.10 -19.73
N ASP A 27 16.29 -5.87 -20.06
CA ASP A 27 16.00 -4.71 -19.23
C ASP A 27 14.53 -4.34 -19.39
N PHE A 28 13.79 -4.27 -18.29
CA PHE A 28 12.38 -3.90 -18.30
C PHE A 28 11.97 -3.11 -17.05
N PHE A 29 10.88 -2.39 -17.16
CA PHE A 29 10.12 -1.84 -16.04
C PHE A 29 8.73 -2.49 -16.01
N LEU A 30 8.40 -3.12 -14.90
CA LEU A 30 7.10 -3.78 -14.69
C LEU A 30 6.41 -3.20 -13.46
N THR A 31 5.19 -2.75 -13.63
CA THR A 31 4.30 -2.43 -12.51
C THR A 31 3.27 -3.54 -12.34
N VAL A 32 3.19 -4.11 -11.15
CA VAL A 32 2.15 -5.07 -10.76
C VAL A 32 1.25 -4.38 -9.75
N SER A 33 0.01 -4.11 -10.14
CA SER A 33 -0.96 -3.39 -9.32
C SER A 33 -2.08 -4.34 -8.90
N TYR A 34 -2.30 -4.44 -7.60
CA TYR A 34 -3.36 -5.23 -6.99
C TYR A 34 -4.50 -4.31 -6.55
N ASP A 35 -5.74 -4.71 -6.81
CA ASP A 35 -6.92 -3.96 -6.38
C ASP A 35 -7.26 -4.27 -4.92
N GLU A 36 -6.96 -5.49 -4.47
CA GLU A 36 -7.14 -5.90 -3.10
C GLU A 36 -6.16 -5.12 -2.16
N PRO A 37 -6.60 -4.69 -0.98
CA PRO A 37 -7.82 -5.06 -0.25
C PRO A 37 -9.01 -4.12 -0.49
N HIS A 38 -9.12 -3.42 -1.62
CA HIS A 38 -10.23 -2.50 -1.91
C HIS A 38 -11.59 -3.13 -1.60
N GLY A 39 -12.49 -2.33 -1.06
CA GLY A 39 -13.84 -2.80 -0.73
C GLY A 39 -14.63 -3.33 -1.95
N PRO A 40 -15.39 -4.40 -1.80
CA PRO A 40 -15.89 -5.00 -0.56
C PRO A 40 -14.97 -6.01 0.14
N SER A 41 -13.67 -6.00 -0.09
CA SER A 41 -12.66 -6.85 0.58
C SER A 41 -12.96 -8.35 0.46
N LEU A 42 -13.24 -8.79 -0.76
CA LEU A 42 -13.54 -10.19 -1.06
C LEU A 42 -12.25 -10.97 -1.31
N CYS A 43 -12.07 -12.04 -0.56
CA CYS A 43 -10.93 -12.95 -0.72
C CYS A 43 -11.39 -14.43 -0.62
N PRO A 44 -10.63 -15.36 -1.23
CA PRO A 44 -10.97 -16.78 -1.20
C PRO A 44 -10.67 -17.41 0.17
N ALA A 45 -11.14 -18.64 0.38
CA ALA A 45 -10.71 -19.44 1.51
C ALA A 45 -9.21 -19.80 1.38
N PRO A 46 -8.45 -19.88 2.48
CA PRO A 46 -8.89 -19.72 3.88
C PRO A 46 -8.93 -18.28 4.38
N TYR A 47 -8.53 -17.30 3.57
CA TYR A 47 -8.33 -15.89 3.95
C TYR A 47 -9.63 -15.22 4.41
N ASN A 48 -10.76 -15.55 3.77
CA ASN A 48 -12.09 -15.02 4.11
C ASN A 48 -12.57 -15.40 5.53
N THR A 49 -11.90 -16.31 6.20
CA THR A 49 -12.21 -16.75 7.57
C THR A 49 -11.03 -16.64 8.53
N MET A 50 -9.85 -16.31 8.02
CA MET A 50 -8.58 -16.31 8.76
C MET A 50 -8.64 -15.47 10.03
N TYR A 51 -9.32 -14.32 9.98
CA TYR A 51 -9.46 -13.39 11.11
C TYR A 51 -10.87 -13.42 11.71
N ARG A 52 -11.62 -14.50 11.52
CA ARG A 52 -12.95 -14.66 12.14
C ARG A 52 -12.84 -14.55 13.66
N GLY A 53 -13.67 -13.66 14.25
CA GLY A 53 -13.63 -13.38 15.67
C GLY A 53 -12.66 -12.27 16.07
N PHE A 54 -12.01 -11.61 15.10
CA PHE A 54 -11.26 -10.38 15.36
C PHE A 54 -12.18 -9.36 16.04
N LYS A 55 -11.67 -8.74 17.11
CA LYS A 55 -12.40 -7.68 17.83
C LYS A 55 -11.72 -6.35 17.56
N PHE A 56 -12.43 -5.44 16.96
CA PHE A 56 -11.99 -4.07 16.79
C PHE A 56 -12.03 -3.35 18.14
N GLU A 57 -10.89 -2.82 18.58
CA GLU A 57 -10.79 -1.99 19.76
C GLU A 57 -10.68 -0.52 19.34
N PRO A 58 -11.72 0.29 19.54
CA PRO A 58 -11.70 1.69 19.17
C PRO A 58 -10.58 2.44 19.91
N SER A 59 -9.71 3.09 19.15
CA SER A 59 -8.69 4.00 19.72
C SER A 59 -9.31 5.31 20.16
N ALA A 60 -8.56 6.14 20.90
CA ALA A 60 -8.99 7.49 21.25
C ALA A 60 -9.36 8.35 20.02
N LYS A 61 -8.75 8.10 18.86
CA LYS A 61 -9.09 8.77 17.59
C LYS A 61 -10.50 8.42 17.09
N PHE A 62 -11.03 7.24 17.45
CA PHE A 62 -12.37 6.82 17.03
C PHE A 62 -13.49 7.69 17.64
N THR A 63 -13.24 8.32 18.77
CA THR A 63 -14.21 9.17 19.48
C THR A 63 -14.09 10.66 19.14
N ASP A 64 -13.29 11.03 18.12
CA ASP A 64 -13.17 12.41 17.66
C ASP A 64 -14.55 12.96 17.24
N ASP A 65 -14.96 14.08 17.81
CA ASP A 65 -16.26 14.70 17.55
C ASP A 65 -16.27 15.54 16.24
N LEU A 66 -15.13 15.74 15.63
CA LEU A 66 -14.90 16.48 14.40
C LEU A 66 -15.40 17.94 14.40
N LYS A 67 -15.75 18.52 15.56
CA LYS A 67 -16.35 19.88 15.64
C LYS A 67 -15.49 20.97 15.00
N ASN A 68 -14.17 20.81 15.03
CA ASN A 68 -13.23 21.77 14.49
C ASN A 68 -12.61 21.30 13.15
N LYS A 69 -13.25 20.36 12.49
CA LYS A 69 -12.80 19.80 11.20
C LYS A 69 -13.65 20.33 10.06
N PRO A 70 -13.16 20.24 8.80
CA PRO A 70 -13.93 20.62 7.65
C PRO A 70 -15.31 19.96 7.60
N LEU A 71 -16.32 20.71 7.14
CA LEU A 71 -17.71 20.23 7.04
C LEU A 71 -17.81 18.90 6.28
N MET A 72 -17.00 18.72 5.24
CA MET A 72 -16.97 17.48 4.45
C MET A 72 -16.65 16.24 5.34
N GLN A 73 -15.70 16.37 6.27
CA GLN A 73 -15.36 15.28 7.19
C GLN A 73 -16.48 15.01 8.18
N GLN A 74 -17.14 16.05 8.68
CA GLN A 74 -18.30 15.90 9.58
C GLN A 74 -19.46 15.20 8.87
N LEU A 75 -19.76 15.58 7.61
CA LEU A 75 -20.80 14.95 6.79
C LEU A 75 -20.44 13.49 6.44
N TRP A 76 -19.18 13.21 6.18
CA TRP A 76 -18.69 11.88 5.88
C TRP A 76 -18.78 10.94 7.09
N ALA A 77 -18.38 11.41 8.28
CA ALA A 77 -18.55 10.65 9.51
C ALA A 77 -20.03 10.38 9.80
N GLY A 78 -20.92 11.36 9.51
CA GLY A 78 -22.35 11.26 9.76
C GLY A 78 -22.64 10.97 11.23
N ASP A 79 -23.90 10.62 11.52
CA ASP A 79 -24.35 10.21 12.85
C ASP A 79 -23.99 8.74 13.17
N LYS A 80 -23.27 8.07 12.28
CA LYS A 80 -23.19 6.60 12.23
C LYS A 80 -22.20 5.99 13.22
N LEU A 81 -21.40 6.77 13.90
CA LEU A 81 -20.35 6.22 14.77
C LEU A 81 -20.50 6.74 16.21
N THR A 82 -21.52 6.25 16.88
CA THR A 82 -21.45 6.09 18.33
C THR A 82 -20.65 4.80 18.60
N ALA A 83 -19.80 4.79 19.60
CA ALA A 83 -19.06 3.56 19.96
C ALA A 83 -20.00 2.54 20.66
N ASP A 84 -21.17 2.27 20.04
CA ASP A 84 -22.08 1.24 20.54
C ASP A 84 -21.60 -0.16 20.12
N GLU A 85 -21.97 -1.15 20.89
CA GLU A 85 -21.55 -2.55 20.73
C GLU A 85 -21.90 -3.08 19.31
N LYS A 86 -23.03 -2.67 18.74
CA LYS A 86 -23.47 -3.11 17.42
C LYS A 86 -22.55 -2.59 16.32
N GLN A 87 -22.13 -1.32 16.39
CA GLN A 87 -21.23 -0.73 15.42
C GLN A 87 -19.82 -1.28 15.55
N ILE A 88 -19.35 -1.51 16.78
CA ILE A 88 -18.05 -2.16 17.03
C ILE A 88 -18.04 -3.55 16.43
N ASN A 89 -19.11 -4.33 16.59
CA ASN A 89 -19.22 -5.67 16.01
C ASN A 89 -19.22 -5.63 14.47
N GLN A 90 -20.00 -4.74 13.85
CA GLN A 90 -20.02 -4.57 12.38
C GLN A 90 -18.65 -4.13 11.84
N SER A 91 -17.97 -3.21 12.51
CA SER A 91 -16.62 -2.79 12.16
C SER A 91 -15.62 -3.95 12.29
N SER A 92 -15.75 -4.77 13.34
CA SER A 92 -14.90 -5.94 13.56
C SER A 92 -15.03 -6.98 12.45
N GLU A 93 -16.24 -7.24 11.97
CA GLU A 93 -16.47 -8.16 10.83
C GLU A 93 -15.86 -7.60 9.53
N GLY A 94 -16.08 -6.32 9.25
CA GLY A 94 -15.50 -5.67 8.06
C GLY A 94 -13.98 -5.65 8.09
N LEU A 95 -13.40 -5.34 9.24
CA LEU A 95 -11.93 -5.35 9.43
C LEU A 95 -11.35 -6.76 9.35
N ALA A 96 -12.04 -7.78 9.85
CA ALA A 96 -11.61 -9.17 9.72
C ALA A 96 -11.49 -9.59 8.25
N LEU A 97 -12.46 -9.21 7.40
CA LEU A 97 -12.41 -9.45 5.96
C LEU A 97 -11.30 -8.63 5.28
N PHE A 98 -11.14 -7.36 5.64
CA PHE A 98 -10.06 -6.50 5.15
C PHE A 98 -8.68 -7.10 5.46
N LEU A 99 -8.45 -7.56 6.69
CA LEU A 99 -7.20 -8.23 7.09
C LEU A 99 -6.99 -9.54 6.33
N GLY A 100 -8.04 -10.33 6.13
CA GLY A 100 -7.99 -11.54 5.31
C GLY A 100 -7.59 -11.25 3.88
N CYS A 101 -8.18 -10.20 3.29
CA CYS A 101 -7.86 -9.75 1.94
C CYS A 101 -6.40 -9.27 1.82
N ASN A 102 -5.89 -8.55 2.83
CA ASN A 102 -4.46 -8.19 2.90
C ASN A 102 -3.55 -9.42 2.94
N SER A 103 -3.90 -10.42 3.75
CA SER A 103 -3.10 -11.65 3.82
C SER A 103 -3.14 -12.44 2.50
N PHE A 104 -4.24 -12.38 1.78
CA PHE A 104 -4.34 -12.98 0.45
C PHE A 104 -3.46 -12.26 -0.57
N VAL A 105 -3.50 -10.94 -0.63
CA VAL A 105 -2.66 -10.20 -1.58
C VAL A 105 -1.17 -10.30 -1.21
N ASP A 106 -0.84 -10.38 0.07
CA ASP A 106 0.54 -10.64 0.53
C ASP A 106 1.05 -11.98 0.01
N TYR A 107 0.23 -13.05 0.09
CA TYR A 107 0.54 -14.35 -0.49
C TYR A 107 0.76 -14.24 -2.02
N GLU A 108 -0.11 -13.55 -2.74
CA GLU A 108 -0.01 -13.39 -4.19
C GLU A 108 1.24 -12.57 -4.60
N MET A 109 1.56 -11.52 -3.87
CA MET A 109 2.83 -10.80 -4.04
C MET A 109 4.03 -11.70 -3.77
N GLY A 110 3.95 -12.54 -2.74
CA GLY A 110 4.99 -13.52 -2.40
C GLY A 110 5.32 -14.42 -3.58
N ARG A 111 4.32 -14.91 -4.32
CA ARG A 111 4.52 -15.73 -5.53
C ARG A 111 5.38 -15.01 -6.58
N VAL A 112 5.10 -13.73 -6.83
CA VAL A 112 5.89 -12.93 -7.78
C VAL A 112 7.30 -12.67 -7.27
N LEU A 113 7.43 -12.34 -5.98
CA LEU A 113 8.73 -12.08 -5.35
C LEU A 113 9.63 -13.32 -5.32
N ASP A 114 9.07 -14.51 -5.17
CA ASP A 114 9.83 -15.77 -5.23
C ASP A 114 10.43 -15.99 -6.62
N VAL A 115 9.68 -15.72 -7.68
CA VAL A 115 10.21 -15.79 -9.07
C VAL A 115 11.32 -14.76 -9.30
N ILE A 116 11.16 -13.53 -8.79
CA ILE A 116 12.19 -12.49 -8.89
C ILE A 116 13.45 -12.92 -8.11
N LYS A 117 13.29 -13.47 -6.91
CA LYS A 117 14.40 -13.94 -6.07
C LYS A 117 15.18 -15.05 -6.75
N GLU A 118 14.49 -15.99 -7.39
CA GLU A 118 15.08 -17.14 -8.06
C GLU A 118 15.79 -16.76 -9.36
N LYS A 119 15.10 -15.99 -10.23
CA LYS A 119 15.52 -15.77 -11.63
C LYS A 119 16.21 -14.44 -11.87
N MET A 120 15.95 -13.43 -11.02
CA MET A 120 16.46 -12.07 -11.18
C MET A 120 16.90 -11.46 -9.84
N PRO A 121 17.88 -12.10 -9.14
CA PRO A 121 18.27 -11.70 -7.79
C PRO A 121 18.77 -10.25 -7.70
N ASN A 122 19.24 -9.68 -8.81
CA ASN A 122 19.77 -8.33 -8.89
C ASN A 122 18.71 -7.27 -9.26
N ALA A 123 17.47 -7.68 -9.56
CA ALA A 123 16.42 -6.73 -9.89
C ALA A 123 16.13 -5.80 -8.70
N MET A 124 15.97 -4.51 -8.99
CA MET A 124 15.39 -3.56 -8.04
C MET A 124 13.90 -3.85 -7.92
N VAL A 125 13.40 -3.90 -6.69
CA VAL A 125 11.97 -4.04 -6.42
C VAL A 125 11.54 -2.89 -5.52
N ILE A 126 10.49 -2.18 -5.92
CA ILE A 126 9.86 -1.11 -5.15
C ILE A 126 8.48 -1.60 -4.74
N TYR A 127 8.25 -1.70 -3.42
CA TYR A 127 6.93 -1.99 -2.85
C TYR A 127 6.37 -0.73 -2.24
N THR A 128 5.16 -0.38 -2.61
CA THR A 128 4.43 0.77 -2.08
C THR A 128 2.92 0.56 -2.21
N SER A 129 2.13 1.47 -1.67
CA SER A 129 0.68 1.57 -1.86
C SER A 129 0.35 2.92 -2.48
N ASP A 130 -0.81 3.04 -3.11
CA ASP A 130 -1.35 4.31 -3.61
C ASP A 130 -1.78 5.23 -2.45
N HIS A 131 -2.42 4.68 -1.42
CA HIS A 131 -2.86 5.36 -0.19
C HIS A 131 -3.09 4.34 0.92
N GLY A 132 -3.31 4.81 2.13
CA GLY A 132 -3.79 4.03 3.26
C GLY A 132 -5.31 4.05 3.39
N ASP A 133 -5.83 3.72 4.57
CA ASP A 133 -7.25 3.72 4.89
C ASP A 133 -7.47 4.22 6.32
N MET A 134 -8.52 4.99 6.54
CA MET A 134 -8.87 5.54 7.86
C MET A 134 -9.23 4.46 8.88
N LEU A 135 -9.79 3.32 8.45
CA LEU A 135 -10.16 2.16 9.28
C LEU A 135 -10.84 2.54 10.62
N GLY A 136 -11.64 3.58 10.60
CA GLY A 136 -12.37 4.10 11.78
C GLY A 136 -11.66 5.21 12.54
N ALA A 137 -10.41 5.55 12.22
CA ALA A 137 -9.76 6.72 12.80
C ALA A 137 -10.57 7.98 12.49
N HIS A 138 -10.73 8.86 13.48
CA HIS A 138 -11.56 10.07 13.38
C HIS A 138 -13.01 9.79 12.93
N ARG A 139 -13.54 8.59 13.22
CA ARG A 139 -14.87 8.13 12.77
C ARG A 139 -15.02 8.07 11.26
N LEU A 140 -13.91 8.01 10.53
CA LEU A 140 -13.86 7.95 9.08
C LEU A 140 -13.43 6.55 8.61
N PHE A 141 -13.97 6.13 7.48
CA PHE A 141 -13.58 4.89 6.80
C PHE A 141 -13.18 5.18 5.37
N SER A 142 -12.36 4.30 4.76
CA SER A 142 -11.81 4.52 3.43
C SER A 142 -10.85 5.72 3.38
N LYS A 143 -10.57 6.27 2.22
CA LYS A 143 -9.55 7.30 1.98
C LYS A 143 -10.09 8.70 1.78
N ASN A 144 -11.11 8.88 0.96
CA ASN A 144 -11.74 10.15 0.57
C ASN A 144 -10.80 11.39 0.59
N ALA A 145 -11.32 12.57 0.90
CA ALA A 145 -10.57 13.83 0.95
C ALA A 145 -9.94 14.09 2.34
N ALA A 146 -9.30 13.08 2.94
CA ALA A 146 -8.61 13.21 4.22
C ALA A 146 -7.11 13.05 4.04
N ILE A 147 -6.34 13.99 4.55
CA ILE A 147 -4.87 13.97 4.52
C ILE A 147 -4.30 13.63 5.90
N TYR A 148 -4.93 12.66 6.57
CA TYR A 148 -4.41 12.09 7.82
C TYR A 148 -3.30 11.10 7.54
N ASP A 149 -2.43 10.88 8.52
CA ASP A 149 -1.33 9.90 8.43
C ASP A 149 -1.85 8.51 8.05
N GLU A 150 -3.04 8.13 8.47
CA GLU A 150 -3.68 6.87 8.14
C GLU A 150 -3.88 6.67 6.63
N VAL A 151 -3.95 7.76 5.87
CA VAL A 151 -4.13 7.74 4.41
C VAL A 151 -2.83 8.06 3.68
N THR A 152 -2.03 8.99 4.20
CA THR A 152 -0.87 9.55 3.49
C THR A 152 0.47 8.91 3.86
N ASN A 153 0.58 8.30 5.05
CA ASN A 153 1.80 7.62 5.48
C ASN A 153 1.80 6.16 4.99
N ILE A 154 2.17 5.97 3.74
CA ILE A 154 2.18 4.68 3.04
C ILE A 154 3.52 3.97 3.16
N PRO A 155 3.57 2.63 3.00
CA PRO A 155 4.82 1.91 2.98
C PRO A 155 5.65 2.25 1.74
N LEU A 156 6.98 2.30 1.90
CA LEU A 156 7.94 2.33 0.81
C LEU A 156 9.11 1.43 1.16
N ILE A 157 9.22 0.30 0.47
CA ILE A 157 10.30 -0.68 0.69
C ILE A 157 11.02 -0.88 -0.65
N ILE A 158 12.35 -0.72 -0.65
CA ILE A 158 13.15 -0.86 -1.86
C ILE A 158 14.21 -1.94 -1.64
N LYS A 159 14.16 -2.98 -2.49
CA LYS A 159 15.23 -3.97 -2.64
C LYS A 159 16.16 -3.49 -3.75
N GLY A 160 17.45 -3.39 -3.47
CA GLY A 160 18.46 -2.97 -4.47
C GLY A 160 19.57 -2.11 -3.87
N GLY A 161 19.44 -1.71 -2.61
CA GLY A 161 20.43 -0.97 -1.85
C GLY A 161 21.02 -1.78 -0.70
N GLU A 162 21.54 -1.08 0.31
CA GLU A 162 22.12 -1.68 1.51
C GLU A 162 21.04 -2.38 2.35
N LYS A 163 21.25 -3.67 2.63
CA LYS A 163 20.26 -4.51 3.32
C LYS A 163 19.99 -4.05 4.75
N GLY A 164 18.72 -4.01 5.12
CA GLY A 164 18.27 -3.78 6.49
C GLY A 164 18.43 -2.35 6.99
N LYS A 165 18.63 -1.41 6.10
CA LYS A 165 18.68 0.02 6.45
C LYS A 165 17.30 0.65 6.46
N VAL A 166 17.13 1.60 7.35
CA VAL A 166 15.96 2.48 7.41
C VAL A 166 16.40 3.89 7.04
N ILE A 167 15.76 4.44 6.02
CA ILE A 167 15.97 5.82 5.57
C ILE A 167 14.82 6.65 6.12
N THR A 168 15.16 7.68 6.91
CA THR A 168 14.16 8.55 7.56
C THR A 168 13.86 9.83 6.78
N THR A 169 14.52 10.01 5.64
CA THR A 169 14.28 11.15 4.75
C THR A 169 12.87 11.02 4.13
N PRO A 170 12.06 12.09 4.14
CA PRO A 170 10.76 12.05 3.50
C PRO A 170 10.85 11.68 2.01
N ALA A 171 9.90 10.88 1.54
CA ALA A 171 9.77 10.47 0.14
C ALA A 171 8.29 10.53 -0.27
N SER A 172 8.04 10.73 -1.55
CA SER A 172 6.70 10.78 -2.12
C SER A 172 6.63 9.95 -3.41
N HIS A 173 5.44 9.62 -3.85
CA HIS A 173 5.21 8.91 -5.12
C HIS A 173 5.88 9.58 -6.32
N ILE A 174 5.94 10.90 -6.35
CA ILE A 174 6.58 11.64 -7.44
C ILE A 174 8.08 11.34 -7.56
N ASP A 175 8.71 10.82 -6.50
CA ASP A 175 10.13 10.46 -6.47
C ASP A 175 10.40 9.08 -7.14
N ILE A 176 9.37 8.26 -7.32
CA ILE A 176 9.49 6.91 -7.90
C ILE A 176 9.94 7.00 -9.36
N THR A 177 9.26 7.80 -10.18
CA THR A 177 9.57 7.92 -11.61
C THR A 177 11.01 8.37 -11.87
N PRO A 178 11.52 9.48 -11.27
CA PRO A 178 12.92 9.86 -11.45
C PRO A 178 13.89 8.82 -10.88
N THR A 179 13.53 8.08 -9.83
CA THR A 179 14.37 6.99 -9.30
C THR A 179 14.51 5.85 -10.31
N VAL A 180 13.42 5.44 -10.94
CA VAL A 180 13.45 4.40 -11.98
C VAL A 180 14.26 4.86 -13.19
N MET A 181 14.06 6.09 -13.63
CA MET A 181 14.83 6.64 -14.75
C MET A 181 16.33 6.68 -14.45
N ASP A 182 16.69 7.12 -13.26
CA ASP A 182 18.09 7.19 -12.80
C ASP A 182 18.72 5.78 -12.69
N TYR A 183 17.96 4.80 -12.20
CA TYR A 183 18.39 3.40 -12.14
C TYR A 183 18.75 2.82 -13.51
N PHE A 184 18.01 3.20 -14.56
CA PHE A 184 18.32 2.83 -15.96
C PHE A 184 19.33 3.78 -16.63
N GLY A 185 19.90 4.75 -15.95
CA GLY A 185 20.82 5.74 -16.54
C GLY A 185 20.15 6.68 -17.55
N LEU A 186 18.82 6.83 -17.46
CA LEU A 186 18.05 7.68 -18.36
C LEU A 186 18.07 9.12 -17.89
N ARG A 187 18.01 10.06 -18.83
CA ARG A 187 17.91 11.48 -18.50
C ARG A 187 16.57 11.79 -17.85
N ILE A 188 16.60 12.32 -16.63
CA ILE A 188 15.40 12.80 -15.91
C ILE A 188 14.94 14.13 -16.53
N PRO A 189 13.70 14.22 -17.05
CA PRO A 189 13.15 15.46 -17.57
C PRO A 189 13.02 16.55 -16.48
N LYS A 190 13.32 17.80 -16.82
CA LYS A 190 13.18 18.93 -15.88
C LYS A 190 11.73 19.19 -15.43
N LEU A 191 10.76 18.65 -16.14
CA LEU A 191 9.33 18.76 -15.82
C LEU A 191 8.95 17.91 -14.59
N LEU A 192 9.72 16.86 -14.28
CA LEU A 192 9.46 16.05 -13.09
C LEU A 192 9.89 16.82 -11.85
N GLU A 193 8.96 17.02 -10.93
CA GLU A 193 9.19 17.71 -9.66
C GLU A 193 9.82 16.82 -8.60
N GLY A 194 9.61 15.50 -8.71
CA GLY A 194 10.22 14.50 -7.84
C GLY A 194 11.73 14.38 -8.05
N LYS A 195 12.40 13.81 -7.07
CA LYS A 195 13.85 13.60 -7.07
C LYS A 195 14.18 12.12 -7.02
N SER A 196 15.26 11.71 -7.71
CA SER A 196 15.75 10.33 -7.60
C SER A 196 16.14 10.00 -6.16
N MET A 197 15.59 8.91 -5.64
CA MET A 197 15.98 8.33 -4.35
C MET A 197 17.24 7.45 -4.47
N LEU A 198 17.73 7.19 -5.68
CA LEU A 198 18.85 6.27 -5.93
C LEU A 198 20.11 6.61 -5.10
N PRO A 199 20.54 7.87 -4.97
CA PRO A 199 21.71 8.21 -4.14
C PRO A 199 21.56 7.76 -2.69
N GLN A 200 20.40 7.96 -2.07
CA GLN A 200 20.19 7.57 -0.66
C GLN A 200 19.93 6.07 -0.48
N ILE A 201 19.54 5.36 -1.53
CA ILE A 201 19.40 3.90 -1.51
C ILE A 201 20.77 3.23 -1.38
N TYR A 202 21.80 3.80 -2.02
CA TYR A 202 23.19 3.30 -1.95
C TYR A 202 24.00 3.90 -0.81
N ASP A 203 23.68 5.11 -0.37
CA ASP A 203 24.31 5.77 0.76
C ASP A 203 23.25 6.45 1.64
N THR A 204 22.88 5.79 2.72
CA THR A 204 21.81 6.24 3.64
C THR A 204 22.13 7.53 4.40
N THR A 205 23.35 8.07 4.28
CA THR A 205 23.72 9.38 4.84
C THR A 205 23.26 10.54 3.97
N ILE A 206 22.98 10.27 2.69
CA ILE A 206 22.49 11.27 1.74
C ILE A 206 21.01 11.57 2.02
N LYS A 207 20.66 12.86 2.04
CA LYS A 207 19.29 13.34 2.21
C LYS A 207 18.86 14.06 0.94
N ILE A 208 17.84 13.53 0.26
CA ILE A 208 17.33 14.10 -1.00
C ILE A 208 16.21 15.12 -0.77
N ASN A 209 15.35 14.89 0.20
CA ASN A 209 14.24 15.77 0.57
C ASN A 209 14.33 16.17 2.04
N SER A 210 13.93 17.40 2.36
CA SER A 210 13.68 17.87 3.73
C SER A 210 12.21 17.78 4.11
N GLU A 211 11.34 17.81 3.10
CA GLU A 211 9.88 17.80 3.22
C GLU A 211 9.25 17.20 1.96
N VAL A 212 8.02 16.77 2.08
CA VAL A 212 7.17 16.34 0.97
C VAL A 212 5.80 17.02 1.10
N TYR A 213 5.13 17.21 -0.03
CA TYR A 213 3.79 17.79 -0.09
C TYR A 213 2.78 16.70 -0.41
N THR A 214 1.59 16.81 0.18
CA THR A 214 0.44 15.95 -0.07
C THR A 214 -0.76 16.83 -0.42
N GLU A 215 -1.44 16.53 -1.53
CA GLU A 215 -2.65 17.20 -1.99
C GLU A 215 -3.86 16.27 -1.97
#